data_f34213cadfa78e489517febb44240ea1
#
_entry.id   f34213cadfa78e489517febb44240ea1
#
_cell.length_a   1.000
_cell.length_b   1.000
_cell.length_c   1.000
_cell.angle_alpha   90.00
_cell.angle_beta   90.00
_cell.angle_gamma   90.00
#
_symmetry.space_group_name_H-M   'P 1'
#
loop_
_entity.id
_entity.type
_entity.pdbx_description
1 polymer ?
#
loop_
_entity_poly.entity_id
_entity_poly.type
_entity_poly.pdbx_seq_one_letter_code
_entity_poly.pdbx_strand_id
1 'polypeptide(L)'
;MYNLISTIAERCHASATKRGKDTSSLGCIHALGVEQREYWEARDKGAEVGDIRILDAEANKLSDADFVALYEAKIHNTASDELADVLITAATWLHTAELEGGKDFDADRSLNVMLLSGAVQFVCNRIVGPEDVERLQIVTNLKMRYNELRED
;
A
#
# COMPACT_ATOMS: atom_id res chain seq x y z
N MET A 1 -7.54 3.42 10.72
CA MET A 1 -7.36 2.92 9.33
C MET A 1 -7.80 3.95 8.29
N TYR A 2 -9.06 4.38 8.27
CA TYR A 2 -9.54 5.38 7.29
C TYR A 2 -8.71 6.67 7.28
N ASN A 3 -8.38 7.22 8.43
CA ASN A 3 -7.54 8.42 8.52
C ASN A 3 -6.15 8.21 7.91
N LEU A 4 -5.56 7.05 8.07
CA LEU A 4 -4.28 6.72 7.45
C LEU A 4 -4.41 6.70 5.93
N ILE A 5 -5.42 5.99 5.41
CA ILE A 5 -5.67 5.88 3.96
C ILE A 5 -5.91 7.26 3.35
N SER A 6 -6.78 8.09 3.94
CA SER A 6 -7.08 9.43 3.41
C SER A 6 -5.86 10.36 3.44
N THR A 7 -5.00 10.23 4.45
CA THR A 7 -3.79 11.05 4.55
C THR A 7 -2.76 10.74 3.45
N ILE A 8 -2.69 9.51 2.99
CA ILE A 8 -1.71 9.07 1.98
C ILE A 8 -2.29 8.98 0.56
N ALA A 9 -3.61 9.12 0.39
CA ALA A 9 -4.33 8.83 -0.86
C ALA A 9 -3.78 9.62 -2.07
N GLU A 10 -3.66 10.93 -1.95
CA GLU A 10 -3.13 11.80 -3.02
C GLU A 10 -1.69 11.42 -3.39
N ARG A 11 -0.84 11.21 -2.39
CA ARG A 11 0.57 10.84 -2.60
C ARG A 11 0.71 9.48 -3.28
N CYS A 12 -0.09 8.50 -2.88
CA CYS A 12 -0.11 7.18 -3.50
C CYS A 12 -0.57 7.25 -4.96
N HIS A 13 -1.64 8.00 -5.24
CA HIS A 13 -2.15 8.20 -6.59
C HIS A 13 -1.12 8.89 -7.49
N ALA A 14 -0.49 9.98 -7.02
CA ALA A 14 0.54 10.69 -7.76
C ALA A 14 1.74 9.79 -8.10
N SER A 15 2.21 8.99 -7.12
CA SER A 15 3.30 8.03 -7.33
C SER A 15 2.91 6.94 -8.34
N ALA A 16 1.71 6.36 -8.24
CA ALA A 16 1.23 5.35 -9.17
C ALA A 16 1.12 5.91 -10.60
N THR A 17 0.58 7.11 -10.76
CA THR A 17 0.45 7.80 -12.07
C THR A 17 1.83 8.07 -12.68
N LYS A 18 2.80 8.57 -11.88
CA LYS A 18 4.17 8.81 -12.33
C LYS A 18 4.82 7.54 -12.88
N ARG A 19 4.54 6.39 -12.30
CA ARG A 19 5.03 5.07 -12.72
C ARG A 19 4.23 4.42 -13.85
N GLY A 20 3.26 5.13 -14.43
CA GLY A 20 2.43 4.62 -15.54
C GLY A 20 1.44 3.52 -15.14
N LYS A 21 1.11 3.39 -13.85
CA LYS A 21 0.11 2.42 -13.39
C LYS A 21 -1.30 2.88 -13.77
N ASP A 22 -2.17 1.93 -14.05
CA ASP A 22 -3.60 2.21 -14.25
C ASP A 22 -4.27 2.57 -12.91
N THR A 23 -4.51 3.86 -12.70
CA THR A 23 -5.15 4.39 -11.50
C THR A 23 -6.66 4.53 -11.63
N SER A 24 -7.28 4.06 -12.72
CA SER A 24 -8.73 3.97 -12.82
C SER A 24 -9.32 3.05 -11.75
N SER A 25 -10.61 3.18 -11.47
CA SER A 25 -11.30 2.28 -10.54
C SER A 25 -11.13 0.81 -10.93
N LEU A 26 -11.21 0.49 -12.22
CA LEU A 26 -11.02 -0.87 -12.71
C LEU A 26 -9.57 -1.34 -12.53
N GLY A 27 -8.59 -0.48 -12.83
CA GLY A 27 -7.17 -0.75 -12.60
C GLY A 27 -6.86 -1.02 -11.12
N CYS A 28 -7.42 -0.22 -10.22
CA CYS A 28 -7.26 -0.40 -8.77
C CYS A 28 -7.91 -1.71 -8.27
N ILE A 29 -9.10 -2.07 -8.77
CA ILE A 29 -9.75 -3.36 -8.43
C ILE A 29 -8.89 -4.53 -8.87
N HIS A 30 -8.37 -4.49 -10.09
CA HIS A 30 -7.47 -5.54 -10.59
C HIS A 30 -6.19 -5.63 -9.75
N ALA A 31 -5.54 -4.49 -9.48
CA ALA A 31 -4.34 -4.42 -8.65
C ALA A 31 -4.58 -4.98 -7.24
N LEU A 32 -5.70 -4.64 -6.58
CA LEU A 32 -6.04 -5.20 -5.27
C LEU A 32 -6.08 -6.73 -5.27
N GLY A 33 -6.63 -7.35 -6.32
CA GLY A 33 -6.64 -8.81 -6.46
C GLY A 33 -5.23 -9.40 -6.59
N VAL A 34 -4.32 -8.70 -7.27
CA VAL A 34 -2.91 -9.08 -7.39
C VAL A 34 -2.21 -8.98 -6.04
N GLU A 35 -2.27 -7.81 -5.38
CA GLU A 35 -1.61 -7.55 -4.10
C GLU A 35 -2.08 -8.50 -2.98
N GLN A 36 -3.37 -8.81 -2.93
CA GLN A 36 -3.90 -9.78 -1.97
C GLN A 36 -3.36 -11.19 -2.20
N ARG A 37 -3.17 -11.59 -3.45
CA ARG A 37 -2.56 -12.89 -3.79
C ARG A 37 -1.08 -12.91 -3.39
N GLU A 38 -0.33 -11.86 -3.70
CA GLU A 38 1.09 -11.73 -3.36
C GLU A 38 1.31 -11.74 -1.85
N TYR A 39 0.41 -11.13 -1.07
CA TYR A 39 0.41 -11.24 0.39
C TYR A 39 0.32 -12.70 0.86
N TRP A 40 -0.61 -13.49 0.31
CA TRP A 40 -0.75 -14.89 0.69
C TRP A 40 0.47 -15.71 0.30
N GLU A 41 1.03 -15.46 -0.89
CA GLU A 41 2.25 -16.13 -1.35
C GLU A 41 3.45 -15.82 -0.46
N ALA A 42 3.63 -14.57 -0.07
CA ALA A 42 4.70 -14.16 0.85
C ALA A 42 4.54 -14.80 2.23
N ARG A 43 3.31 -14.80 2.75
CA ARG A 43 2.97 -15.46 4.01
C ARG A 43 3.23 -16.96 4.00
N ASP A 44 2.81 -17.64 2.93
CA ASP A 44 2.99 -19.09 2.80
C ASP A 44 4.48 -19.48 2.69
N LYS A 45 5.30 -18.60 2.13
CA LYS A 45 6.77 -18.74 2.10
C LYS A 45 7.44 -18.42 3.44
N GLY A 46 6.70 -17.88 4.41
CA GLY A 46 7.26 -17.40 5.68
C GLY A 46 8.18 -16.19 5.49
N ALA A 47 7.96 -15.39 4.45
CA ALA A 47 8.75 -14.20 4.18
C ALA A 47 8.31 -13.07 5.12
N GLU A 48 9.04 -12.90 6.21
CA GLU A 48 8.75 -11.90 7.24
C GLU A 48 9.82 -10.81 7.27
N VAL A 49 9.38 -9.59 7.55
CA VAL A 49 10.29 -8.48 7.81
C VAL A 49 10.94 -8.67 9.18
N GLY A 50 12.23 -8.31 9.32
CA GLY A 50 12.92 -8.31 10.60
C GLY A 50 12.41 -7.25 11.58
N ASP A 51 13.25 -6.82 12.53
CA ASP A 51 12.87 -5.75 13.45
C ASP A 51 12.66 -4.43 12.69
N ILE A 52 11.40 -4.07 12.53
CA ILE A 52 11.00 -2.92 11.70
C ILE A 52 11.46 -1.58 12.26
N ARG A 53 11.60 -1.46 13.59
CA ARG A 53 12.07 -0.21 14.23
C ARG A 53 13.55 0.02 13.94
N ILE A 54 14.34 -1.05 13.93
CA ILE A 54 15.76 -0.99 13.56
C ILE A 54 15.88 -0.62 12.09
N LEU A 55 15.12 -1.27 11.22
CA LEU A 55 15.12 -0.98 9.78
C LEU A 55 14.68 0.45 9.47
N ASP A 56 13.68 0.97 10.15
CA ASP A 56 13.23 2.36 9.99
C ASP A 56 14.31 3.36 10.42
N ALA A 57 14.93 3.12 11.58
CA ALA A 57 16.02 3.95 12.07
C ALA A 57 17.27 3.93 11.16
N GLU A 58 17.54 2.80 10.52
CA GLU A 58 18.59 2.65 9.51
C GLU A 58 18.21 3.38 8.22
N ALA A 59 17.03 3.11 7.68
CA ALA A 59 16.52 3.69 6.45
C ALA A 59 16.53 5.22 6.44
N ASN A 60 16.24 5.84 7.60
CA ASN A 60 16.21 7.29 7.75
C ASN A 60 17.59 7.96 7.69
N LYS A 61 18.68 7.19 7.76
CA LYS A 61 20.07 7.69 7.69
C LYS A 61 20.71 7.48 6.33
N LEU A 62 20.06 6.73 5.44
CA LEU A 62 20.64 6.32 4.17
C LEU A 62 20.37 7.33 3.07
N SER A 63 21.28 7.39 2.09
CA SER A 63 21.02 7.98 0.79
C SER A 63 19.87 7.25 0.09
N ASP A 64 19.27 7.85 -0.94
CA ASP A 64 18.17 7.23 -1.68
C ASP A 64 18.59 5.90 -2.33
N ALA A 65 19.80 5.84 -2.91
CA ALA A 65 20.30 4.62 -3.53
C ALA A 65 20.55 3.48 -2.50
N ASP A 66 21.13 3.81 -1.35
CA ASP A 66 21.37 2.85 -0.27
C ASP A 66 20.07 2.40 0.37
N PHE A 67 19.09 3.32 0.48
CA PHE A 67 17.74 2.98 0.96
C PHE A 67 17.04 1.99 0.03
N VAL A 68 17.08 2.21 -1.29
CA VAL A 68 16.49 1.28 -2.27
C VAL A 68 17.12 -0.11 -2.09
N ALA A 69 18.44 -0.20 -2.00
CA ALA A 69 19.14 -1.46 -1.80
C ALA A 69 18.76 -2.15 -0.47
N LEU A 70 18.64 -1.39 0.63
CA LEU A 70 18.16 -1.91 1.91
C LEU A 70 16.74 -2.45 1.80
N TYR A 71 15.84 -1.68 1.16
CA TYR A 71 14.44 -2.05 0.99
C TYR A 71 14.30 -3.37 0.23
N GLU A 72 14.96 -3.49 -0.91
CA GLU A 72 14.95 -4.71 -1.73
C GLU A 72 15.53 -5.93 -1.02
N ALA A 73 16.56 -5.73 -0.21
CA ALA A 73 17.20 -6.82 0.52
C ALA A 73 16.44 -7.31 1.76
N LYS A 74 15.66 -6.44 2.42
CA LYS A 74 15.12 -6.71 3.76
C LYS A 74 13.60 -6.64 3.89
N ILE A 75 12.93 -5.90 3.03
CA ILE A 75 11.51 -5.60 3.15
C ILE A 75 10.73 -6.12 1.94
N HIS A 76 11.25 -5.92 0.74
CA HIS A 76 10.57 -6.28 -0.51
C HIS A 76 10.15 -7.76 -0.55
N ASN A 77 8.95 -8.02 -1.02
CA ASN A 77 8.32 -9.35 -1.10
C ASN A 77 8.11 -10.04 0.28
N THR A 78 8.12 -9.31 1.39
CA THR A 78 7.66 -9.83 2.68
C THR A 78 6.15 -9.69 2.84
N ALA A 79 5.52 -10.46 3.72
CA ALA A 79 4.09 -10.35 3.99
C ALA A 79 3.69 -8.93 4.45
N SER A 80 4.56 -8.23 5.18
CA SER A 80 4.33 -6.84 5.59
C SER A 80 4.41 -5.85 4.41
N ASP A 81 5.31 -6.09 3.45
CA ASP A 81 5.43 -5.31 2.21
C ASP A 81 4.17 -5.45 1.36
N GLU A 82 3.73 -6.68 1.13
CA GLU A 82 2.53 -6.95 0.33
C GLU A 82 1.25 -6.43 1.00
N LEU A 83 1.18 -6.45 2.34
CA LEU A 83 0.06 -5.85 3.06
C LEU A 83 0.05 -4.32 2.91
N ALA A 84 1.23 -3.69 2.87
CA ALA A 84 1.35 -2.27 2.58
C ALA A 84 0.92 -1.95 1.14
N ASP A 85 1.21 -2.81 0.16
CA ASP A 85 0.72 -2.62 -1.23
C ASP A 85 -0.80 -2.69 -1.32
N VAL A 86 -1.47 -3.59 -0.59
CA VAL A 86 -2.94 -3.59 -0.48
C VAL A 86 -3.44 -2.24 0.06
N LEU A 87 -2.81 -1.71 1.11
CA LEU A 87 -3.19 -0.42 1.70
C LEU A 87 -2.96 0.76 0.74
N ILE A 88 -1.80 0.79 0.07
CA ILE A 88 -1.43 1.83 -0.90
C ILE A 88 -2.38 1.80 -2.11
N THR A 89 -2.73 0.63 -2.60
CA THR A 89 -3.68 0.47 -3.71
C THR A 89 -5.08 0.93 -3.32
N ALA A 90 -5.53 0.61 -2.10
CA ALA A 90 -6.79 1.12 -1.57
C ALA A 90 -6.79 2.65 -1.43
N ALA A 91 -5.67 3.24 -0.99
CA ALA A 91 -5.50 4.68 -0.89
C ALA A 91 -5.50 5.36 -2.28
N THR A 92 -4.82 4.78 -3.26
CA THR A 92 -4.84 5.22 -4.65
C THR A 92 -6.27 5.24 -5.19
N TRP A 93 -7.01 4.17 -4.96
CA TRP A 93 -8.40 4.08 -5.40
C TRP A 93 -9.32 5.10 -4.71
N LEU A 94 -9.14 5.34 -3.40
CA LEU A 94 -9.90 6.37 -2.70
C LEU A 94 -9.74 7.74 -3.38
N HIS A 95 -8.52 8.12 -3.72
CA HIS A 95 -8.26 9.38 -4.43
C HIS A 95 -8.89 9.40 -5.83
N THR A 96 -8.80 8.31 -6.57
CA THR A 96 -9.49 8.16 -7.87
C THR A 96 -10.99 8.37 -7.73
N ALA A 97 -11.62 7.73 -6.74
CA ALA A 97 -13.06 7.86 -6.49
C ALA A 97 -13.45 9.31 -6.11
N GLU A 98 -12.59 10.01 -5.36
CA GLU A 98 -12.78 11.44 -5.04
C GLU A 98 -12.69 12.32 -6.30
N LEU A 99 -11.73 12.06 -7.19
CA LEU A 99 -11.59 12.79 -8.46
C LEU A 99 -12.75 12.53 -9.43
N GLU A 100 -13.23 11.30 -9.51
CA GLU A 100 -14.34 10.89 -10.39
C GLU A 100 -15.69 11.31 -9.83
N GLY A 101 -15.82 11.52 -8.54
CA GLY A 101 -17.05 11.78 -7.81
C GLY A 101 -17.82 13.05 -8.18
N GLY A 102 -17.31 13.86 -9.11
CA GLY A 102 -17.98 15.03 -9.65
C GLY A 102 -18.74 14.79 -10.96
N LYS A 103 -18.70 13.60 -11.56
CA LYS A 103 -19.16 13.42 -12.94
C LYS A 103 -20.35 12.50 -13.17
N ASP A 104 -20.60 11.45 -12.38
CA ASP A 104 -21.79 10.57 -12.48
C ASP A 104 -21.82 9.57 -11.32
N PHE A 105 -22.32 10.05 -10.19
CA PHE A 105 -21.97 9.50 -8.88
C PHE A 105 -22.86 8.37 -8.34
N ASP A 106 -24.01 8.05 -8.95
CA ASP A 106 -25.04 7.28 -8.22
C ASP A 106 -24.97 5.75 -8.32
N ALA A 107 -24.53 5.18 -9.45
CA ALA A 107 -24.50 3.72 -9.60
C ALA A 107 -23.19 3.09 -9.15
N ASP A 108 -22.05 3.72 -9.45
CA ASP A 108 -20.71 3.16 -9.17
C ASP A 108 -20.23 3.42 -7.74
N ARG A 109 -20.84 4.40 -7.05
CA ARG A 109 -20.44 4.77 -5.70
C ARG A 109 -20.63 3.63 -4.69
N SER A 110 -21.77 2.95 -4.74
CA SER A 110 -22.07 1.84 -3.83
C SER A 110 -21.09 0.68 -4.03
N LEU A 111 -20.75 0.37 -5.27
CA LEU A 111 -19.78 -0.67 -5.60
C LEU A 111 -18.37 -0.28 -5.14
N ASN A 112 -17.93 0.93 -5.44
CA ASN A 112 -16.62 1.43 -5.03
C ASN A 112 -16.46 1.45 -3.51
N VAL A 113 -17.46 1.91 -2.78
CA VAL A 113 -17.48 1.91 -1.30
C VAL A 113 -17.41 0.47 -0.76
N MET A 114 -18.17 -0.44 -1.35
CA MET A 114 -18.18 -1.85 -0.92
C MET A 114 -16.82 -2.51 -1.13
N LEU A 115 -16.21 -2.34 -2.29
CA LEU A 115 -14.92 -2.93 -2.64
C LEU A 115 -13.77 -2.31 -1.84
N LEU A 116 -13.80 -0.99 -1.64
CA LEU A 116 -12.84 -0.29 -0.79
C LEU A 116 -12.94 -0.75 0.66
N SER A 117 -14.17 -0.92 1.16
CA SER A 117 -14.41 -1.49 2.50
C SER A 117 -13.87 -2.90 2.63
N GLY A 118 -13.98 -3.72 1.58
CA GLY A 118 -13.39 -5.06 1.52
C GLY A 118 -11.87 -5.04 1.63
N ALA A 119 -11.20 -4.12 0.93
CA ALA A 119 -9.75 -3.96 1.03
C ALA A 119 -9.31 -3.52 2.43
N VAL A 120 -9.99 -2.55 3.02
CA VAL A 120 -9.74 -2.10 4.39
C VAL A 120 -9.95 -3.25 5.39
N GLN A 121 -11.03 -4.01 5.24
CA GLN A 121 -11.29 -5.17 6.09
C GLN A 121 -10.24 -6.26 5.92
N PHE A 122 -9.76 -6.49 4.70
CA PHE A 122 -8.65 -7.41 4.45
C PHE A 122 -7.42 -7.05 5.29
N VAL A 123 -7.03 -5.78 5.31
CA VAL A 123 -5.91 -5.28 6.13
C VAL A 123 -6.23 -5.40 7.62
N CYS A 124 -7.40 -4.93 8.06
CA CYS A 124 -7.80 -4.93 9.48
C CYS A 124 -7.82 -6.33 10.08
N ASN A 125 -8.24 -7.35 9.33
CA ASN A 125 -8.28 -8.74 9.79
C ASN A 125 -6.88 -9.34 10.05
N ARG A 126 -5.81 -8.65 9.66
CA ARG A 126 -4.42 -9.09 9.86
C ARG A 126 -3.68 -8.29 10.92
N ILE A 127 -4.38 -7.36 11.53
CA ILE A 127 -3.88 -6.57 12.67
C ILE A 127 -4.46 -7.18 13.93
N VAL A 128 -3.61 -7.78 14.75
CA VAL A 128 -4.01 -8.42 16.02
C VAL A 128 -3.75 -7.50 17.21
N GLY A 129 -2.72 -6.67 17.12
CA GLY A 129 -2.31 -5.81 18.22
C GLY A 129 -1.68 -4.49 17.79
N PRO A 130 -1.33 -3.63 18.75
CA PRO A 130 -0.74 -2.31 18.46
C PRO A 130 0.61 -2.41 17.73
N GLU A 131 1.36 -3.49 17.93
CA GLU A 131 2.62 -3.72 17.24
C GLU A 131 2.43 -3.96 15.74
N ASP A 132 1.34 -4.62 15.34
CA ASP A 132 1.02 -4.82 13.93
C ASP A 132 0.59 -3.50 13.27
N VAL A 133 -0.10 -2.62 14.00
CA VAL A 133 -0.45 -1.28 13.52
C VAL A 133 0.82 -0.46 13.26
N GLU A 134 1.74 -0.44 14.22
CA GLU A 134 3.01 0.27 14.09
C GLU A 134 3.83 -0.28 12.91
N ARG A 135 3.94 -1.61 12.81
CA ARG A 135 4.63 -2.28 11.69
C ARG A 135 4.04 -1.87 10.35
N LEU A 136 2.72 -1.92 10.22
CA LEU A 136 2.04 -1.54 8.99
C LEU A 136 2.28 -0.08 8.64
N GLN A 137 2.22 0.84 9.61
CA GLN A 137 2.50 2.26 9.37
C GLN A 137 3.93 2.50 8.89
N ILE A 138 4.91 1.90 9.55
CA ILE A 138 6.32 2.04 9.18
C ILE A 138 6.57 1.45 7.79
N VAL A 139 6.14 0.21 7.54
CA VAL A 139 6.35 -0.44 6.24
C VAL A 139 5.65 0.35 5.13
N THR A 140 4.43 0.85 5.35
CA THR A 140 3.71 1.67 4.38
C THR A 140 4.50 2.94 4.03
N ASN A 141 5.05 3.64 5.01
CA ASN A 141 5.87 4.83 4.78
C ASN A 141 7.15 4.51 4.00
N LEU A 142 7.84 3.45 4.37
CA LEU A 142 9.05 2.98 3.65
C LEU A 142 8.71 2.54 2.22
N LYS A 143 7.58 1.84 2.02
CA LYS A 143 7.11 1.45 0.69
C LYS A 143 6.77 2.65 -0.18
N MET A 144 6.11 3.65 0.37
CA MET A 144 5.80 4.88 -0.38
C MET A 144 7.09 5.58 -0.85
N ARG A 145 8.09 5.71 0.04
CA ARG A 145 9.41 6.24 -0.34
C ARG A 145 10.07 5.39 -1.42
N TYR A 146 10.06 4.06 -1.28
CA TYR A 146 10.59 3.15 -2.28
C TYR A 146 9.89 3.32 -3.64
N ASN A 147 8.57 3.38 -3.66
CA ASN A 147 7.77 3.58 -4.87
C ASN A 147 8.02 4.93 -5.56
N GLU A 148 8.41 5.96 -4.82
CA GLU A 148 8.75 7.28 -5.37
C GLU A 148 10.16 7.33 -5.98
N LEU A 149 11.05 6.49 -5.51
CA LEU A 149 12.46 6.45 -5.91
C LEU A 149 12.75 5.47 -7.03
N ARG A 150 12.00 4.36 -7.12
CA ARG A 150 12.22 3.38 -8.19
C ARG A 150 11.72 3.91 -9.53
N GLU A 151 12.48 3.60 -10.57
CA GLU A 151 12.05 3.73 -11.96
C GLU A 151 11.50 2.36 -12.40
N ASP A 152 10.24 2.35 -12.84
CA ASP A 152 9.62 1.13 -13.40
C ASP A 152 10.01 0.97 -14.86
#